data_8279931a016b313e23eb148586728980
#
_entry.id   8279931a016b313e23eb148586728980
#
_cell.length_a   1.000
_cell.length_b   1.000
_cell.length_c   1.000
_cell.angle_alpha   90.00
_cell.angle_beta   90.00
_cell.angle_gamma   90.00
#
_symmetry.space_group_name_H-M   'P 1'
#
loop_
_entity.id
_entity.type
_entity.pdbx_description
1 polymer ?
#
loop_
_entity_poly.entity_id
_entity_poly.type
_entity_poly.pdbx_seq_one_letter_code
_entity_poly.pdbx_strand_id
1 'polypeptide(L)'
;MRTPSGILHVVDFKTDQIVSAIQPQDYWDDKRHWEIKNNIDMLDFTTFDGTKHAITLQQQNLVLKEVRDGRVIPYVITEAEKDSDKRSITTYASGAWVQISKSGIINPQRIESKTVNEFIDMALLGMKWKRGNTEYAGFHTMTIDEFIDPLTFLKKIASLFDLEIQYRVEVVGSQITGWYVDMVKKRGQETGKEIELGKDLVGVKRIEHSREICTALVGFVRGEEEKVITVESINNGLPYITD
;
A
#
# COMPACT_ATOMS: atom_id res chain seq x y z
N MET A 1 -5.10 -13.60 -18.28
CA MET A 1 -4.20 -12.56 -17.70
C MET A 1 -3.32 -12.01 -18.80
N ARG A 2 -3.18 -10.69 -18.87
CA ARG A 2 -2.26 -10.04 -19.82
C ARG A 2 -0.82 -10.18 -19.29
N THR A 3 0.12 -10.47 -20.19
CA THR A 3 1.55 -10.42 -19.83
C THR A 3 1.97 -8.95 -19.81
N PRO A 4 2.50 -8.42 -18.69
CA PRO A 4 3.04 -7.07 -18.65
C PRO A 4 4.17 -6.88 -19.66
N SER A 5 4.34 -5.67 -20.16
CA SER A 5 5.38 -5.36 -21.16
C SER A 5 6.81 -5.59 -20.63
N GLY A 6 6.99 -5.56 -19.32
CA GLY A 6 8.29 -5.63 -18.67
C GLY A 6 9.11 -4.34 -18.81
N ILE A 7 8.66 -3.35 -19.58
CA ILE A 7 9.34 -2.07 -19.72
C ILE A 7 9.18 -1.26 -18.44
N LEU A 8 10.28 -0.72 -17.93
CA LEU A 8 10.28 0.23 -16.82
C LEU A 8 10.41 1.65 -17.38
N HIS A 9 9.45 2.52 -17.07
CA HIS A 9 9.51 3.91 -17.50
C HIS A 9 9.99 4.79 -16.36
N VAL A 10 11.04 5.57 -16.59
CA VAL A 10 11.53 6.55 -15.62
C VAL A 10 10.85 7.88 -15.88
N VAL A 11 10.32 8.48 -14.82
CA VAL A 11 9.55 9.73 -14.88
C VAL A 11 10.22 10.78 -14.00
N ASP A 12 10.38 11.98 -14.53
CA ASP A 12 10.78 13.16 -13.76
C ASP A 12 9.65 13.54 -12.80
N PHE A 13 9.95 13.57 -11.50
CA PHE A 13 8.94 13.76 -10.45
C PHE A 13 8.32 15.17 -10.42
N LYS A 14 8.99 16.16 -11.01
CA LYS A 14 8.51 17.57 -11.05
C LYS A 14 7.52 17.81 -12.17
N THR A 15 7.76 17.16 -13.31
CA THR A 15 6.99 17.38 -14.54
C THR A 15 6.00 16.27 -14.83
N ASP A 16 6.10 15.13 -14.13
CA ASP A 16 5.35 13.89 -14.40
C ASP A 16 5.57 13.37 -15.84
N GLN A 17 6.69 13.76 -16.51
CA GLN A 17 7.04 13.30 -17.86
C GLN A 17 7.96 12.10 -17.83
N ILE A 18 7.71 11.14 -18.73
CA ILE A 18 8.62 10.02 -18.98
C ILE A 18 9.87 10.55 -19.67
N VAL A 19 11.00 10.41 -18.99
CA VAL A 19 12.32 10.87 -19.47
C VAL A 19 13.18 9.73 -20.02
N SER A 20 12.82 8.48 -19.69
CA SER A 20 13.54 7.29 -20.16
C SER A 20 12.66 6.05 -20.08
N ALA A 21 13.00 5.04 -20.90
CA ALA A 21 12.41 3.70 -20.87
C ALA A 21 13.53 2.66 -20.83
N ILE A 22 13.46 1.74 -19.88
CA ILE A 22 14.43 0.66 -19.68
C ILE A 22 13.77 -0.62 -20.21
N GLN A 23 14.39 -1.22 -21.21
CA GLN A 23 13.88 -2.45 -21.81
C GLN A 23 14.19 -3.66 -20.93
N PRO A 24 13.42 -4.77 -21.03
CA PRO A 24 13.66 -5.96 -20.20
C PRO A 24 15.07 -6.54 -20.28
N GLN A 25 15.79 -6.36 -21.42
CA GLN A 25 17.16 -6.80 -21.58
C GLN A 25 18.21 -5.85 -20.97
N ASP A 26 17.82 -4.65 -20.57
CA ASP A 26 18.71 -3.61 -20.06
C ASP A 26 18.75 -3.56 -18.52
N TYR A 27 17.99 -4.43 -17.85
CA TYR A 27 18.00 -4.57 -16.40
C TYR A 27 17.92 -6.05 -15.98
N TRP A 28 18.34 -6.35 -14.77
CA TRP A 28 18.33 -7.69 -14.19
C TRP A 28 18.09 -7.60 -12.66
N ASP A 29 17.98 -8.77 -12.02
CA ASP A 29 17.70 -8.92 -10.59
C ASP A 29 16.49 -8.12 -10.13
N ASP A 30 15.48 -7.97 -11.01
CA ASP A 30 14.29 -7.25 -10.66
C ASP A 30 13.44 -8.04 -9.65
N LYS A 31 13.18 -7.38 -8.54
CA LYS A 31 12.40 -7.93 -7.45
C LYS A 31 11.30 -6.96 -7.06
N ARG A 32 10.08 -7.44 -7.08
CA ARG A 32 8.94 -6.73 -6.50
C ARG A 32 8.51 -7.43 -5.22
N HIS A 33 8.55 -6.72 -4.11
CA HIS A 33 8.00 -7.16 -2.83
C HIS A 33 6.77 -6.33 -2.49
N TRP A 34 5.63 -7.00 -2.29
CA TRP A 34 4.40 -6.32 -1.92
C TRP A 34 3.60 -7.09 -0.88
N GLU A 35 2.99 -6.34 0.04
CA GLU A 35 2.19 -6.86 1.15
C GLU A 35 0.90 -6.07 1.27
N ILE A 36 -0.24 -6.76 1.30
CA ILE A 36 -1.55 -6.12 1.45
C ILE A 36 -1.70 -5.54 2.86
N LYS A 37 -1.37 -6.35 3.88
CA LYS A 37 -1.55 -6.00 5.30
C LYS A 37 -0.86 -4.69 5.69
N ASN A 38 0.37 -4.50 5.22
CA ASN A 38 1.19 -3.32 5.54
C ASN A 38 1.11 -2.24 4.48
N ASN A 39 0.40 -2.51 3.37
CA ASN A 39 0.32 -1.62 2.21
C ASN A 39 1.71 -1.24 1.66
N ILE A 40 2.64 -2.23 1.68
CA ILE A 40 4.01 -2.11 1.18
C ILE A 40 4.02 -2.58 -0.27
N ASP A 41 4.76 -1.88 -1.12
CA ASP A 41 5.11 -2.32 -2.46
C ASP A 41 6.44 -1.67 -2.82
N MET A 42 7.45 -2.50 -3.02
CA MET A 42 8.84 -2.09 -3.29
C MET A 42 9.30 -2.73 -4.59
N LEU A 43 10.14 -2.04 -5.30
CA LEU A 43 10.74 -2.49 -6.55
C LEU A 43 12.24 -2.25 -6.52
N ASP A 44 13.01 -3.30 -6.64
CA ASP A 44 14.46 -3.26 -6.77
C ASP A 44 14.84 -3.79 -8.16
N PHE A 45 15.84 -3.22 -8.77
CA PHE A 45 16.40 -3.71 -10.03
C PHE A 45 17.79 -3.14 -10.25
N THR A 46 18.59 -3.83 -11.08
CA THR A 46 19.95 -3.43 -11.42
C THR A 46 20.05 -3.16 -12.92
N THR A 47 20.82 -2.15 -13.31
CA THR A 47 21.09 -1.79 -14.70
C THR A 47 22.56 -1.41 -14.87
N PHE A 48 23.07 -1.35 -16.12
CA PHE A 48 24.42 -0.91 -16.39
C PHE A 48 24.60 0.60 -16.16
N ASP A 49 25.69 0.98 -15.46
CA ASP A 49 26.11 2.37 -15.32
C ASP A 49 26.61 2.93 -16.68
N GLY A 50 26.51 4.24 -16.84
CA GLY A 50 26.92 4.94 -18.07
C GLY A 50 25.93 4.86 -19.23
N THR A 51 24.80 4.20 -19.06
CA THR A 51 23.71 4.19 -20.04
C THR A 51 22.85 5.46 -19.96
N LYS A 52 22.15 5.79 -21.06
CA LYS A 52 21.27 6.98 -21.06
C LYS A 52 20.18 6.93 -19.99
N HIS A 53 19.64 5.75 -19.73
CA HIS A 53 18.61 5.58 -18.69
C HIS A 53 19.20 5.61 -17.28
N ALA A 54 20.44 5.16 -17.07
CA ALA A 54 21.10 5.18 -15.77
C ALA A 54 21.25 6.61 -15.21
N ILE A 55 21.45 7.60 -16.06
CA ILE A 55 21.56 9.01 -15.65
C ILE A 55 20.23 9.52 -15.07
N THR A 56 19.10 8.96 -15.49
CA THR A 56 17.78 9.37 -15.04
C THR A 56 17.33 8.68 -13.75
N LEU A 57 18.06 7.65 -13.29
CA LEU A 57 17.79 6.92 -12.04
C LEU A 57 18.29 7.72 -10.83
N GLN A 58 17.69 8.89 -10.62
CA GLN A 58 18.02 9.79 -9.52
C GLN A 58 16.99 9.66 -8.41
N GLN A 59 17.40 9.94 -7.18
CA GLN A 59 16.48 10.01 -6.05
C GLN A 59 15.32 10.95 -6.33
N GLN A 60 14.13 10.59 -5.87
CA GLN A 60 12.85 11.25 -6.09
C GLN A 60 12.22 11.03 -7.48
N ASN A 61 12.99 10.72 -8.52
CA ASN A 61 12.39 10.31 -9.79
C ASN A 61 11.54 9.04 -9.60
N LEU A 62 10.64 8.81 -10.52
CA LEU A 62 9.71 7.69 -10.42
C LEU A 62 10.07 6.61 -11.43
N VAL A 63 9.77 5.37 -11.05
CA VAL A 63 9.78 4.23 -11.96
C VAL A 63 8.34 3.71 -12.07
N LEU A 64 7.83 3.62 -13.28
CA LEU A 64 6.52 3.03 -13.56
C LEU A 64 6.70 1.58 -14.00
N LYS A 65 5.95 0.69 -13.37
CA LYS A 65 5.90 -0.73 -13.74
C LYS A 65 4.45 -1.15 -14.02
N GLU A 66 4.22 -1.71 -15.21
CA GLU A 66 2.95 -2.37 -15.51
C GLU A 66 2.89 -3.71 -14.75
N VAL A 67 1.77 -3.98 -14.10
CA VAL A 67 1.53 -5.23 -13.36
C VAL A 67 0.51 -6.11 -14.06
N ARG A 68 0.39 -7.39 -13.63
CA ARG A 68 -0.40 -8.42 -14.33
C ARG A 68 -1.89 -8.10 -14.50
N ASP A 69 -2.45 -7.25 -13.67
CA ASP A 69 -3.84 -6.79 -13.76
C ASP A 69 -4.02 -5.56 -14.69
N GLY A 70 -2.93 -5.12 -15.35
CA GLY A 70 -2.93 -4.01 -16.30
C GLY A 70 -2.78 -2.63 -15.66
N ARG A 71 -2.68 -2.55 -14.33
CA ARG A 71 -2.40 -1.27 -13.67
C ARG A 71 -0.95 -0.86 -13.87
N VAL A 72 -0.71 0.43 -13.93
CA VAL A 72 0.63 1.02 -13.89
C VAL A 72 0.89 1.55 -12.48
N ILE A 73 1.88 0.97 -11.82
CA ILE A 73 2.24 1.31 -10.44
C ILE A 73 3.43 2.28 -10.47
N PRO A 74 3.31 3.44 -9.82
CA PRO A 74 4.42 4.36 -9.65
C PRO A 74 5.24 4.01 -8.42
N TYR A 75 6.57 3.96 -8.57
CA TYR A 75 7.54 3.80 -7.48
C TYR A 75 8.44 5.02 -7.43
N VAL A 76 8.66 5.58 -6.25
CA VAL A 76 9.63 6.65 -6.03
C VAL A 76 10.99 6.04 -5.73
N ILE A 77 12.03 6.47 -6.44
CA ILE A 77 13.40 6.05 -6.20
C ILE A 77 13.86 6.64 -4.87
N THR A 78 14.15 5.76 -3.92
CA THR A 78 14.64 6.13 -2.58
C THR A 78 16.15 6.08 -2.50
N GLU A 79 16.76 5.11 -3.20
CA GLU A 79 18.20 4.88 -3.18
C GLU A 79 18.66 4.37 -4.55
N ALA A 80 19.89 4.76 -4.95
CA ALA A 80 20.57 4.24 -6.11
C ALA A 80 22.03 3.97 -5.73
N GLU A 81 22.41 2.70 -5.70
CA GLU A 81 23.74 2.22 -5.34
C GLU A 81 24.57 2.00 -6.60
N LYS A 82 25.72 2.66 -6.70
CA LYS A 82 26.68 2.48 -7.80
C LYS A 82 27.79 1.52 -7.40
N ASP A 83 27.99 0.49 -8.20
CA ASP A 83 29.12 -0.43 -8.12
C ASP A 83 30.08 -0.16 -9.31
N SER A 84 31.23 0.48 -9.03
CA SER A 84 32.22 0.84 -10.05
C SER A 84 32.89 -0.39 -10.65
N ASP A 85 33.08 -1.45 -9.88
CA ASP A 85 33.73 -2.68 -10.31
C ASP A 85 32.88 -3.46 -11.28
N LYS A 86 31.60 -3.54 -11.00
CA LYS A 86 30.59 -4.20 -11.85
C LYS A 86 30.03 -3.28 -12.93
N ARG A 87 30.32 -1.99 -12.86
CA ARG A 87 29.73 -0.95 -13.72
C ARG A 87 28.22 -1.01 -13.73
N SER A 88 27.62 -1.12 -12.56
CA SER A 88 26.19 -1.26 -12.40
C SER A 88 25.61 -0.25 -11.42
N ILE A 89 24.29 -0.03 -11.55
CA ILE A 89 23.50 0.74 -10.61
C ILE A 89 22.35 -0.14 -10.14
N THR A 90 22.24 -0.36 -8.85
CA THR A 90 21.08 -0.99 -8.22
C THR A 90 20.16 0.10 -7.70
N THR A 91 18.92 0.08 -8.13
CA THR A 91 17.90 1.05 -7.77
C THR A 91 16.89 0.43 -6.83
N TYR A 92 16.65 1.10 -5.71
CA TYR A 92 15.63 0.75 -4.73
C TYR A 92 14.52 1.78 -4.78
N ALA A 93 13.29 1.32 -4.97
CA ALA A 93 12.15 2.20 -5.11
C ALA A 93 10.95 1.69 -4.30
N SER A 94 10.27 2.62 -3.64
CA SER A 94 9.06 2.35 -2.86
C SER A 94 7.83 2.87 -3.58
N GLY A 95 6.67 2.26 -3.36
CA GLY A 95 5.42 2.75 -3.91
C GLY A 95 5.23 4.24 -3.65
N ALA A 96 4.96 5.02 -4.70
CA ALA A 96 4.97 6.49 -4.62
C ALA A 96 3.92 7.07 -3.65
N TRP A 97 2.94 6.28 -3.23
CA TRP A 97 1.95 6.69 -2.23
C TRP A 97 2.54 6.92 -0.83
N VAL A 98 3.76 6.47 -0.55
CA VAL A 98 4.45 6.83 0.70
C VAL A 98 4.63 8.34 0.84
N GLN A 99 4.64 9.08 -0.27
CA GLN A 99 4.71 10.54 -0.26
C GLN A 99 3.42 11.20 0.24
N ILE A 100 2.28 10.50 0.20
CA ILE A 100 1.00 11.00 0.74
C ILE A 100 1.12 11.31 2.23
N SER A 101 1.91 10.50 2.99
CA SER A 101 2.12 10.75 4.42
C SER A 101 2.77 12.10 4.72
N LYS A 102 3.51 12.67 3.76
CA LYS A 102 4.21 13.96 3.92
C LYS A 102 3.44 15.13 3.34
N SER A 103 2.25 14.88 2.77
CA SER A 103 1.53 15.90 1.99
C SER A 103 0.54 16.72 2.81
N GLY A 104 0.34 16.42 4.09
CA GLY A 104 -0.57 17.16 4.94
C GLY A 104 -0.77 16.54 6.32
N ILE A 105 -1.69 17.11 7.07
CA ILE A 105 -2.06 16.68 8.43
C ILE A 105 -3.60 16.67 8.51
N ILE A 106 -4.15 15.60 9.05
CA ILE A 106 -5.56 15.47 9.40
C ILE A 106 -5.72 15.77 10.88
N ASN A 107 -6.53 16.76 11.19
CA ASN A 107 -6.77 17.22 12.56
C ASN A 107 -7.66 16.23 13.32
N PRO A 108 -7.54 16.18 14.67
CA PRO A 108 -8.49 15.49 15.53
C PRO A 108 -9.91 15.99 15.28
N GLN A 109 -10.82 15.09 14.99
CA GLN A 109 -12.23 15.41 14.71
C GLN A 109 -13.11 14.16 14.70
N ARG A 110 -14.40 14.37 14.91
CA ARG A 110 -15.41 13.35 14.68
C ARG A 110 -16.09 13.60 13.33
N ILE A 111 -16.03 12.62 12.45
CA ILE A 111 -16.61 12.66 11.11
C ILE A 111 -17.80 11.72 11.12
N GLU A 112 -19.00 12.26 10.98
CA GLU A 112 -20.24 11.50 11.13
C GLU A 112 -20.86 11.14 9.79
N SER A 113 -21.32 9.90 9.69
CA SER A 113 -22.18 9.40 8.61
C SER A 113 -21.71 9.75 7.20
N LYS A 114 -20.44 9.45 6.91
CA LYS A 114 -19.84 9.65 5.59
C LYS A 114 -19.67 8.36 4.82
N THR A 115 -19.72 8.46 3.50
CA THR A 115 -19.37 7.40 2.57
C THR A 115 -17.87 7.28 2.42
N VAL A 116 -17.39 6.13 1.91
CA VAL A 116 -15.97 5.95 1.57
C VAL A 116 -15.46 7.04 0.63
N ASN A 117 -16.26 7.48 -0.33
CA ASN A 117 -15.90 8.53 -1.29
C ASN A 117 -15.61 9.85 -0.61
N GLU A 118 -16.49 10.29 0.30
CA GLU A 118 -16.32 11.54 1.03
C GLU A 118 -15.08 11.48 1.93
N PHE A 119 -14.82 10.36 2.57
CA PHE A 119 -13.62 10.16 3.39
C PHE A 119 -12.34 10.24 2.55
N ILE A 120 -12.29 9.58 1.36
CA ILE A 120 -11.12 9.63 0.49
C ILE A 120 -10.90 11.05 -0.04
N ASP A 121 -11.96 11.75 -0.46
CA ASP A 121 -11.87 13.12 -0.96
C ASP A 121 -11.34 14.08 0.12
N MET A 122 -11.71 13.87 1.40
CA MET A 122 -11.12 14.58 2.54
C MET A 122 -9.64 14.27 2.72
N ALA A 123 -9.25 12.98 2.61
CA ALA A 123 -7.87 12.54 2.78
C ALA A 123 -6.93 13.12 1.73
N LEU A 124 -7.41 13.27 0.49
CA LEU A 124 -6.62 13.65 -0.68
C LEU A 124 -6.77 15.13 -1.07
N LEU A 125 -7.43 15.92 -0.22
CA LEU A 125 -7.69 17.34 -0.52
C LEU A 125 -6.39 18.11 -0.79
N GLY A 126 -6.34 18.78 -1.94
CA GLY A 126 -5.17 19.58 -2.36
C GLY A 126 -3.98 18.79 -2.89
N MET A 127 -4.10 17.46 -3.03
CA MET A 127 -3.02 16.61 -3.53
C MET A 127 -3.19 16.30 -5.03
N LYS A 128 -2.08 15.82 -5.66
CA LYS A 128 -2.14 15.29 -7.03
C LYS A 128 -2.88 13.93 -7.11
N TRP A 129 -2.89 13.17 -6.01
CA TRP A 129 -3.67 11.96 -5.87
C TRP A 129 -5.14 12.26 -5.79
N LYS A 130 -5.95 11.48 -6.48
CA LYS A 130 -7.40 11.61 -6.52
C LYS A 130 -8.06 10.28 -6.19
N ARG A 131 -9.30 10.33 -5.79
CA ARG A 131 -10.12 9.15 -5.67
C ARG A 131 -10.31 8.50 -7.05
N GLY A 132 -10.03 7.21 -7.11
CA GLY A 132 -10.27 6.38 -8.28
C GLY A 132 -11.54 5.54 -8.14
N ASN A 133 -11.42 4.24 -8.44
CA ASN A 133 -12.53 3.30 -8.31
C ASN A 133 -12.76 2.96 -6.85
N THR A 134 -14.03 3.04 -6.43
CA THR A 134 -14.45 2.70 -5.07
C THR A 134 -15.67 1.81 -5.12
N GLU A 135 -15.75 0.86 -4.20
CA GLU A 135 -16.93 0.05 -4.01
C GLU A 135 -17.76 0.59 -2.84
N TYR A 136 -19.08 0.59 -3.01
CA TYR A 136 -19.98 1.08 -1.98
C TYR A 136 -19.97 0.13 -0.77
N ALA A 137 -19.77 0.69 0.41
CA ALA A 137 -19.68 -0.03 1.67
C ALA A 137 -20.47 0.66 2.81
N GLY A 138 -21.53 1.42 2.47
CA GLY A 138 -22.39 2.10 3.43
C GLY A 138 -21.88 3.46 3.90
N PHE A 139 -22.40 3.87 5.06
CA PHE A 139 -22.04 5.10 5.76
C PHE A 139 -21.45 4.73 7.12
N HIS A 140 -20.36 5.36 7.48
CA HIS A 140 -19.71 5.15 8.76
C HIS A 140 -19.36 6.47 9.46
N THR A 141 -19.17 6.38 10.76
CA THR A 141 -18.67 7.47 11.62
C THR A 141 -17.27 7.09 12.08
N MET A 142 -16.32 8.03 11.99
CA MET A 142 -14.95 7.86 12.46
C MET A 142 -14.58 8.99 13.41
N THR A 143 -13.96 8.64 14.54
CA THR A 143 -13.32 9.60 15.43
C THR A 143 -11.81 9.54 15.25
N ILE A 144 -11.19 10.68 15.07
CA ILE A 144 -9.75 10.87 15.01
C ILE A 144 -9.36 11.64 16.27
N ASP A 145 -8.65 10.95 17.18
CA ASP A 145 -8.33 11.49 18.50
C ASP A 145 -7.04 12.31 18.52
N GLU A 146 -6.16 12.11 17.52
CA GLU A 146 -4.86 12.74 17.43
C GLU A 146 -4.56 13.19 15.98
N PHE A 147 -3.56 14.05 15.81
CA PHE A 147 -3.09 14.44 14.49
C PHE A 147 -2.49 13.23 13.76
N ILE A 148 -2.98 12.95 12.57
CA ILE A 148 -2.49 11.85 11.73
C ILE A 148 -2.16 12.35 10.33
N ASP A 149 -1.27 11.63 9.65
CA ASP A 149 -0.98 11.88 8.24
C ASP A 149 -2.07 11.32 7.32
N PRO A 150 -2.21 11.85 6.09
CA PRO A 150 -3.26 11.41 5.17
C PRO A 150 -3.15 9.95 4.72
N LEU A 151 -1.95 9.36 4.67
CA LEU A 151 -1.78 7.94 4.33
C LEU A 151 -2.30 7.04 5.46
N THR A 152 -2.03 7.40 6.70
CA THR A 152 -2.60 6.74 7.88
C THR A 152 -4.12 6.87 7.89
N PHE A 153 -4.64 8.05 7.53
CA PHE A 153 -6.08 8.25 7.41
C PHE A 153 -6.69 7.34 6.34
N LEU A 154 -6.10 7.24 5.14
CA LEU A 154 -6.54 6.30 4.10
C LEU A 154 -6.57 4.84 4.60
N LYS A 155 -5.56 4.40 5.37
CA LYS A 155 -5.54 3.06 5.96
C LYS A 155 -6.67 2.86 6.97
N LYS A 156 -6.96 3.86 7.81
CA LYS A 156 -8.10 3.82 8.74
C LYS A 156 -9.43 3.75 8.00
N ILE A 157 -9.59 4.50 6.90
CA ILE A 157 -10.78 4.44 6.03
C ILE A 157 -10.96 3.02 5.47
N ALA A 158 -9.92 2.45 4.88
CA ALA A 158 -9.99 1.10 4.31
C ALA A 158 -10.40 0.05 5.37
N SER A 159 -9.82 0.13 6.57
CA SER A 159 -10.18 -0.74 7.69
C SER A 159 -11.62 -0.54 8.16
N LEU A 160 -12.10 0.72 8.24
CA LEU A 160 -13.45 1.03 8.69
C LEU A 160 -14.53 0.49 7.73
N PHE A 161 -14.25 0.51 6.42
CA PHE A 161 -15.16 0.08 5.39
C PHE A 161 -14.94 -1.37 4.91
N ASP A 162 -13.99 -2.09 5.52
CA ASP A 162 -13.57 -3.44 5.11
C ASP A 162 -13.21 -3.50 3.61
N LEU A 163 -12.37 -2.55 3.19
CA LEU A 163 -11.91 -2.39 1.81
C LEU A 163 -10.38 -2.51 1.74
N GLU A 164 -9.88 -2.88 0.57
CA GLU A 164 -8.46 -2.96 0.25
C GLU A 164 -8.03 -1.78 -0.62
N ILE A 165 -6.91 -1.14 -0.27
CA ILE A 165 -6.38 0.01 -1.02
C ILE A 165 -5.54 -0.45 -2.20
N GLN A 166 -5.71 0.23 -3.34
CA GLN A 166 -4.87 0.07 -4.51
C GLN A 166 -4.43 1.45 -5.01
N TYR A 167 -3.22 1.50 -5.57
CA TYR A 167 -2.68 2.73 -6.16
C TYR A 167 -2.36 2.48 -7.63
N ARG A 168 -2.59 3.49 -8.46
CA ARG A 168 -2.26 3.44 -9.88
C ARG A 168 -2.09 4.83 -10.46
N VAL A 169 -1.42 4.89 -11.59
CA VAL A 169 -1.38 6.08 -12.42
C VAL A 169 -1.95 5.79 -13.80
N GLU A 170 -2.41 6.84 -14.46
CA GLU A 170 -2.76 6.82 -15.87
C GLU A 170 -1.72 7.59 -16.66
N VAL A 171 -1.29 7.00 -17.77
CA VAL A 171 -0.27 7.59 -18.64
C VAL A 171 -0.87 7.77 -20.02
N VAL A 172 -0.75 8.98 -20.56
CA VAL A 172 -1.15 9.31 -21.93
C VAL A 172 0.06 9.87 -22.65
N GLY A 173 0.45 9.20 -23.74
CA GLY A 173 1.70 9.55 -24.43
C GLY A 173 2.90 9.33 -23.53
N SER A 174 3.63 10.40 -23.23
CA SER A 174 4.81 10.38 -22.38
C SER A 174 4.62 11.07 -21.01
N GLN A 175 3.38 11.21 -20.54
CA GLN A 175 3.08 11.95 -19.32
C GLN A 175 2.10 11.19 -18.44
N ILE A 176 2.30 11.27 -17.11
CA ILE A 176 1.29 10.85 -16.14
C ILE A 176 0.18 11.91 -16.13
N THR A 177 -1.03 11.49 -16.46
CA THR A 177 -2.22 12.37 -16.51
C THR A 177 -3.13 12.23 -15.31
N GLY A 178 -2.98 11.14 -14.54
CA GLY A 178 -3.79 10.90 -13.36
C GLY A 178 -3.10 10.02 -12.33
N TRP A 179 -3.34 10.34 -11.06
CA TRP A 179 -2.87 9.61 -9.88
C TRP A 179 -4.09 9.17 -9.07
N TYR A 180 -4.26 7.88 -8.84
CA TYR A 180 -5.50 7.37 -8.27
C TYR A 180 -5.29 6.45 -7.07
N VAL A 181 -6.17 6.63 -6.09
CA VAL A 181 -6.36 5.72 -4.96
C VAL A 181 -7.68 5.02 -5.16
N ASP A 182 -7.65 3.71 -5.35
CA ASP A 182 -8.84 2.86 -5.45
C ASP A 182 -9.07 2.15 -4.11
N MET A 183 -10.33 1.96 -3.72
CA MET A 183 -10.73 1.16 -2.56
C MET A 183 -11.77 0.13 -2.98
N VAL A 184 -11.40 -1.13 -2.95
CA VAL A 184 -12.19 -2.25 -3.46
C VAL A 184 -12.36 -3.32 -2.38
N LYS A 185 -13.43 -4.11 -2.45
CA LYS A 185 -13.70 -5.18 -1.47
C LYS A 185 -12.63 -6.26 -1.50
N LYS A 186 -12.11 -6.58 -2.68
CA LYS A 186 -11.10 -7.62 -2.84
C LYS A 186 -10.18 -7.29 -4.00
N ARG A 187 -8.89 -7.31 -3.74
CA ARG A 187 -7.86 -7.22 -4.78
C ARG A 187 -7.66 -8.59 -5.42
N GLY A 188 -7.43 -8.60 -6.73
CA GLY A 188 -7.27 -9.82 -7.49
C GLY A 188 -8.59 -10.42 -7.98
N GLN A 189 -8.49 -11.54 -8.66
CA GLN A 189 -9.62 -12.25 -9.24
C GLN A 189 -9.54 -13.72 -8.86
N GLU A 190 -10.70 -14.33 -8.66
CA GLU A 190 -10.81 -15.78 -8.59
C GLU A 190 -10.44 -16.38 -9.93
N THR A 191 -9.37 -17.16 -9.96
CA THR A 191 -8.85 -17.76 -11.20
C THR A 191 -9.30 -19.20 -11.41
N GLY A 192 -9.94 -19.80 -10.40
CA GLY A 192 -10.27 -21.22 -10.37
C GLY A 192 -9.02 -22.14 -10.35
N LYS A 193 -7.83 -21.58 -10.13
CA LYS A 193 -6.59 -22.36 -10.07
C LYS A 193 -6.44 -22.95 -8.67
N GLU A 194 -6.42 -24.26 -8.59
CA GLU A 194 -6.15 -25.02 -7.35
C GLU A 194 -4.65 -25.31 -7.23
N ILE A 195 -4.18 -25.36 -5.99
CA ILE A 195 -2.79 -25.72 -5.66
C ILE A 195 -2.85 -27.05 -4.91
N GLU A 196 -2.27 -28.09 -5.51
CA GLU A 196 -2.24 -29.45 -4.96
C GLU A 196 -0.86 -29.81 -4.42
N LEU A 197 -0.80 -30.45 -3.24
CA LEU A 197 0.44 -30.97 -2.68
C LEU A 197 0.96 -32.12 -3.57
N GLY A 198 2.23 -32.03 -3.94
CA GLY A 198 2.90 -33.03 -4.80
C GLY A 198 2.80 -32.72 -6.31
N LYS A 199 2.01 -31.73 -6.70
CA LYS A 199 1.89 -31.25 -8.08
C LYS A 199 2.40 -29.81 -8.23
N ASP A 200 1.74 -28.88 -7.55
CA ASP A 200 2.06 -27.44 -7.62
C ASP A 200 2.78 -26.96 -6.36
N LEU A 201 2.75 -27.75 -5.28
CA LEU A 201 3.32 -27.44 -3.98
C LEU A 201 4.28 -28.56 -3.56
N VAL A 202 5.55 -28.21 -3.40
CA VAL A 202 6.63 -29.18 -3.05
C VAL A 202 6.59 -29.56 -1.58
N GLY A 203 6.12 -28.68 -0.70
CA GLY A 203 6.01 -28.97 0.72
C GLY A 203 5.22 -27.90 1.48
N VAL A 204 4.69 -28.28 2.64
CA VAL A 204 4.01 -27.39 3.59
C VAL A 204 4.73 -27.47 4.93
N LYS A 205 5.12 -26.31 5.45
CA LYS A 205 5.62 -26.20 6.83
C LYS A 205 4.55 -25.51 7.68
N ARG A 206 3.99 -26.25 8.63
CA ARG A 206 3.11 -25.72 9.66
C ARG A 206 3.93 -25.37 10.90
N ILE A 207 3.78 -24.15 11.37
CA ILE A 207 4.40 -23.68 12.62
C ILE A 207 3.27 -23.29 13.56
N GLU A 208 3.21 -23.93 14.71
CA GLU A 208 2.25 -23.61 15.76
C GLU A 208 2.96 -22.79 16.83
N HIS A 209 2.38 -21.66 17.19
CA HIS A 209 2.87 -20.79 18.24
C HIS A 209 1.85 -20.74 19.38
N SER A 210 2.32 -20.97 20.60
CA SER A 210 1.50 -20.85 21.81
C SER A 210 1.65 -19.49 22.52
N ARG A 211 2.37 -18.54 21.91
CA ARG A 211 2.70 -17.25 22.55
C ARG A 211 1.50 -16.36 22.85
N GLU A 212 0.42 -16.51 22.10
CA GLU A 212 -0.79 -15.68 22.20
C GLU A 212 -1.98 -16.47 22.80
N ILE A 213 -1.72 -17.68 23.32
CA ILE A 213 -2.75 -18.45 23.99
C ILE A 213 -2.89 -17.92 25.41
N CYS A 214 -4.07 -17.43 25.75
CA CYS A 214 -4.43 -17.04 27.10
C CYS A 214 -5.58 -17.92 27.60
N THR A 215 -5.56 -18.26 28.88
CA THR A 215 -6.62 -19.06 29.53
C THR A 215 -7.73 -18.20 30.13
N ALA A 216 -7.49 -16.90 30.22
CA ALA A 216 -8.47 -15.92 30.68
C ALA A 216 -8.22 -14.55 30.05
N LEU A 217 -9.28 -13.83 29.69
CA LEU A 217 -9.24 -12.50 29.11
C LEU A 217 -9.99 -11.52 30.01
N VAL A 218 -9.33 -10.41 30.38
CA VAL A 218 -9.99 -9.31 31.10
C VAL A 218 -10.35 -8.21 30.10
N GLY A 219 -11.64 -8.02 29.85
CA GLY A 219 -12.14 -6.89 29.08
C GLY A 219 -12.43 -5.71 29.99
N PHE A 220 -11.93 -4.51 29.65
CA PHE A 220 -12.25 -3.31 30.40
C PHE A 220 -12.44 -2.09 29.50
N VAL A 221 -13.28 -1.17 29.96
CA VAL A 221 -13.46 0.15 29.35
C VAL A 221 -13.16 1.22 30.41
N ARG A 222 -12.44 2.25 30.02
CA ARG A 222 -12.28 3.46 30.85
C ARG A 222 -13.49 4.36 30.62
N GLY A 223 -14.29 4.54 31.66
CA GLY A 223 -15.36 5.52 31.68
C GLY A 223 -14.86 6.93 32.04
N GLU A 224 -15.78 7.87 32.10
CA GLU A 224 -15.54 9.20 32.69
C GLU A 224 -15.16 9.05 34.18
N GLU A 225 -14.31 9.93 34.69
CA GLU A 225 -13.82 9.93 36.08
C GLU A 225 -12.85 8.79 36.47
N GLU A 226 -12.01 8.29 35.51
CA GLU A 226 -11.03 7.23 35.78
C GLU A 226 -11.63 5.88 36.25
N LYS A 227 -12.95 5.72 36.19
CA LYS A 227 -13.61 4.50 36.62
C LYS A 227 -13.43 3.41 35.53
N VAL A 228 -12.83 2.30 35.91
CA VAL A 228 -12.68 1.14 35.04
C VAL A 228 -13.94 0.28 35.17
N ILE A 229 -14.60 0.02 34.04
CA ILE A 229 -15.75 -0.87 33.96
C ILE A 229 -15.26 -2.18 33.35
N THR A 230 -15.49 -3.29 34.04
CA THR A 230 -15.16 -4.66 33.61
C THR A 230 -16.45 -5.45 33.33
N VAL A 231 -16.29 -6.67 32.84
CA VAL A 231 -17.42 -7.61 32.64
C VAL A 231 -17.96 -8.20 33.95
N GLU A 232 -17.40 -7.81 35.09
CA GLU A 232 -17.71 -8.37 36.43
C GLU A 232 -19.20 -8.32 36.79
N SER A 233 -19.90 -7.23 36.42
CA SER A 233 -21.33 -7.05 36.70
C SER A 233 -22.25 -8.03 35.96
N ILE A 234 -21.79 -8.57 34.82
CA ILE A 234 -22.56 -9.49 33.98
C ILE A 234 -21.97 -10.91 33.95
N ASN A 235 -20.84 -11.11 34.60
CA ASN A 235 -20.09 -12.37 34.63
C ASN A 235 -19.93 -12.92 36.06
N ASN A 236 -21.05 -12.97 36.81
CA ASN A 236 -21.11 -13.53 38.16
C ASN A 236 -20.03 -13.01 39.13
N GLY A 237 -19.62 -11.76 39.03
CA GLY A 237 -18.61 -11.15 39.84
C GLY A 237 -17.16 -11.52 39.45
N LEU A 238 -16.95 -12.12 38.28
CA LEU A 238 -15.61 -12.40 37.76
C LEU A 238 -15.21 -11.34 36.71
N PRO A 239 -14.05 -10.67 36.87
CA PRO A 239 -13.60 -9.62 35.96
C PRO A 239 -13.01 -10.17 34.64
N TYR A 240 -12.96 -11.49 34.48
CA TYR A 240 -12.37 -12.17 33.32
C TYR A 240 -13.31 -13.19 32.73
N ILE A 241 -13.13 -13.47 31.46
CA ILE A 241 -13.82 -14.55 30.71
C ILE A 241 -12.79 -15.68 30.52
N THR A 242 -13.17 -16.90 30.87
CA THR A 242 -12.41 -18.12 30.58
C THR A 242 -13.07 -18.88 29.43
N ASP A 243 -12.25 -19.64 28.72
CA ASP A 243 -12.71 -20.61 27.70
C ASP A 243 -13.39 -21.81 28.36
#